data_fd61db8b3121a5304b4bba47bd8b13c7
#
_entry.id   fd61db8b3121a5304b4bba47bd8b13c7
#
_cell.length_a   1.000
_cell.length_b   1.000
_cell.length_c   1.000
_cell.angle_alpha   90.00
_cell.angle_beta   90.00
_cell.angle_gamma   90.00
#
_symmetry.space_group_name_H-M   'P 1'
#
loop_
_entity.id
_entity.type
_entity.pdbx_description
1 polymer ?
#
loop_
_entity_poly.entity_id
_entity_poly.type
_entity_poly.pdbx_seq_one_letter_code
_entity_poly.pdbx_strand_id
1 'polypeptide(L)'
;MQKITPFLWFDGKAEEAMNFYTSIFKNSKIVNIIRYGEAGPRPKGTVMGATFELDGQVFMALNGGPEFTFSPALSLFVNCETQEEVDELWKLSEGGEKQRCGWLKDKYGVSWQIIPYVLGEMLQDQDARIESWRQCLKWIKLSLKI
;
A
#
# COMPACT_ATOMS: atom_id res chain seq x y z
N MET A 1 -16.63 -10.78 10.06
CA MET A 1 -16.31 -10.77 8.61
C MET A 1 -16.28 -9.34 8.08
N GLN A 2 -15.23 -8.98 7.39
CA GLN A 2 -15.09 -7.69 6.75
C GLN A 2 -16.05 -7.59 5.56
N LYS A 3 -16.95 -6.61 5.59
CA LYS A 3 -17.96 -6.45 4.52
C LYS A 3 -17.45 -5.66 3.32
N ILE A 4 -16.59 -4.68 3.56
CA ILE A 4 -16.04 -3.82 2.50
C ILE A 4 -14.57 -4.18 2.37
N THR A 5 -14.19 -4.68 1.21
CA THR A 5 -12.83 -5.14 0.95
C THR A 5 -12.27 -4.39 -0.25
N PRO A 6 -11.12 -3.71 -0.10
CA PRO A 6 -10.43 -3.13 -1.24
C PRO A 6 -10.08 -4.21 -2.26
N PHE A 7 -10.37 -3.95 -3.51
CA PHE A 7 -10.13 -4.88 -4.61
C PHE A 7 -9.21 -4.20 -5.62
N LEU A 8 -7.99 -4.69 -5.76
CA LEU A 8 -6.94 -4.06 -6.56
C LEU A 8 -6.83 -4.71 -7.94
N TRP A 9 -6.91 -3.88 -8.97
CA TRP A 9 -6.80 -4.30 -10.37
C TRP A 9 -5.36 -4.12 -10.84
N PHE A 10 -4.71 -5.22 -11.21
CA PHE A 10 -3.34 -5.20 -11.74
C PHE A 10 -3.31 -5.66 -13.20
N ASP A 11 -2.28 -5.25 -13.91
CA ASP A 11 -1.97 -5.73 -15.25
C ASP A 11 -0.85 -6.78 -15.16
N GLY A 12 -1.23 -8.03 -14.88
CA GLY A 12 -0.31 -9.16 -14.79
C GLY A 12 0.59 -9.21 -13.56
N LYS A 13 0.46 -8.24 -12.64
CA LYS A 13 1.39 -8.06 -11.51
C LYS A 13 0.78 -8.39 -10.14
N ALA A 14 -0.43 -8.96 -10.09
CA ALA A 14 -1.12 -9.20 -8.82
C ALA A 14 -0.31 -10.08 -7.86
N GLU A 15 0.27 -11.17 -8.33
CA GLU A 15 1.06 -12.08 -7.49
C GLU A 15 2.35 -11.40 -7.00
N GLU A 16 3.05 -10.71 -7.89
CA GLU A 16 4.26 -9.97 -7.53
C GLU A 16 3.96 -8.89 -6.49
N ALA A 17 2.90 -8.11 -6.70
CA ALA A 17 2.48 -7.07 -5.78
C ALA A 17 2.11 -7.63 -4.40
N MET A 18 1.33 -8.69 -4.37
CA MET A 18 0.92 -9.35 -3.14
C MET A 18 2.14 -9.87 -2.35
N ASN A 19 3.09 -10.51 -3.02
CA ASN A 19 4.32 -10.97 -2.39
C ASN A 19 5.16 -9.82 -1.87
N PHE A 20 5.23 -8.73 -2.62
CA PHE A 20 5.92 -7.51 -2.21
C PHE A 20 5.32 -6.92 -0.93
N TYR A 21 4.00 -6.74 -0.89
CA TYR A 21 3.32 -6.17 0.28
C TYR A 21 3.45 -7.07 1.51
N THR A 22 3.24 -8.37 1.36
CA THR A 22 3.33 -9.31 2.49
C THR A 22 4.76 -9.47 3.00
N SER A 23 5.76 -9.19 2.18
CA SER A 23 7.16 -9.19 2.63
C SER A 23 7.51 -7.98 3.50
N ILE A 24 6.77 -6.89 3.38
CA ILE A 24 7.03 -5.63 4.08
C ILE A 24 6.22 -5.52 5.37
N PHE A 25 4.92 -5.83 5.33
CA PHE A 25 4.07 -5.78 6.52
C PHE A 25 4.29 -7.01 7.39
N LYS A 26 4.52 -6.80 8.70
CA LYS A 26 4.85 -7.87 9.64
C LYS A 26 3.68 -8.83 9.88
N ASN A 27 2.49 -8.31 10.16
CA ASN A 27 1.30 -9.11 10.41
C ASN A 27 0.51 -9.27 9.11
N SER A 28 1.08 -10.06 8.19
CA SER A 28 0.51 -10.23 6.86
C SER A 28 0.58 -11.67 6.41
N LYS A 29 -0.32 -12.06 5.52
CA LYS A 29 -0.35 -13.40 4.95
C LYS A 29 -1.12 -13.44 3.63
N ILE A 30 -0.77 -14.40 2.81
CA ILE A 30 -1.56 -14.76 1.63
C ILE A 30 -2.65 -15.72 2.07
N VAL A 31 -3.91 -15.39 1.82
CA VAL A 31 -5.05 -16.22 2.20
C VAL A 31 -5.34 -17.26 1.14
N ASN A 32 -5.48 -16.85 -0.12
CA ASN A 32 -5.62 -17.78 -1.24
C ASN A 32 -5.15 -17.16 -2.56
N ILE A 33 -4.87 -18.02 -3.53
CA ILE A 33 -4.56 -17.64 -4.90
C ILE A 33 -5.42 -18.48 -5.81
N ILE A 34 -6.11 -17.86 -6.77
CA ILE A 34 -6.88 -18.53 -7.80
C ILE A 34 -6.10 -18.43 -9.10
N ARG A 35 -5.81 -19.58 -9.70
CA ARG A 35 -5.05 -19.66 -10.96
C ARG A 35 -5.94 -20.15 -12.09
N TYR A 36 -5.63 -19.75 -13.32
CA TYR A 36 -6.31 -20.28 -14.50
C TYR A 36 -5.98 -21.75 -14.70
N GLY A 37 -7.01 -22.53 -15.04
CA GLY A 37 -6.84 -23.90 -15.49
C GLY A 37 -6.63 -23.98 -16.99
N GLU A 38 -6.66 -25.21 -17.55
CA GLU A 38 -6.46 -25.46 -18.98
C GLU A 38 -7.53 -24.84 -19.86
N ALA A 39 -8.78 -24.78 -19.36
CA ALA A 39 -9.92 -24.25 -20.13
C ALA A 39 -10.09 -22.73 -20.01
N GLY A 40 -9.20 -22.03 -19.28
CA GLY A 40 -9.30 -20.60 -19.08
C GLY A 40 -8.82 -19.77 -20.29
N PRO A 41 -9.19 -18.49 -20.35
CA PRO A 41 -8.81 -17.61 -21.46
C PRO A 41 -7.33 -17.20 -21.45
N ARG A 42 -6.60 -17.53 -20.38
CA ARG A 42 -5.19 -17.23 -20.21
C ARG A 42 -4.41 -18.52 -19.91
N PRO A 43 -3.07 -18.50 -20.09
CA PRO A 43 -2.28 -19.71 -19.86
C PRO A 43 -2.48 -20.32 -18.48
N LYS A 44 -2.51 -21.64 -18.44
CA LYS A 44 -2.62 -22.42 -17.20
C LYS A 44 -1.55 -21.98 -16.18
N GLY A 45 -1.95 -21.79 -14.94
CA GLY A 45 -1.05 -21.43 -13.85
C GLY A 45 -0.89 -19.93 -13.64
N THR A 46 -1.35 -19.08 -14.57
CA THR A 46 -1.34 -17.63 -14.34
C THR A 46 -2.39 -17.26 -13.29
N VAL A 47 -2.09 -16.25 -12.49
CA VAL A 47 -2.98 -15.81 -11.42
C VAL A 47 -4.19 -15.09 -12.00
N MET A 48 -5.38 -15.56 -11.66
CA MET A 48 -6.64 -14.86 -11.93
C MET A 48 -6.90 -13.81 -10.85
N GLY A 49 -6.82 -14.23 -9.60
CA GLY A 49 -7.06 -13.39 -8.44
C GLY A 49 -6.44 -13.95 -7.17
N ALA A 50 -6.45 -13.14 -6.13
CA ALA A 50 -5.87 -13.51 -4.84
C ALA A 50 -6.55 -12.75 -3.71
N THR A 51 -6.44 -13.30 -2.51
CA THR A 51 -6.85 -12.64 -1.27
C THR A 51 -5.67 -12.67 -0.32
N PHE A 52 -5.38 -11.55 0.33
CA PHE A 52 -4.28 -11.44 1.27
C PHE A 52 -4.64 -10.48 2.40
N GLU A 53 -3.89 -10.55 3.49
CA GLU A 53 -4.05 -9.66 4.63
C GLU A 53 -2.77 -8.86 4.88
N LEU A 54 -2.95 -7.57 5.16
CA LEU A 54 -1.89 -6.68 5.62
C LEU A 54 -2.33 -6.08 6.94
N ASP A 55 -1.62 -6.39 8.01
CA ASP A 55 -1.93 -5.95 9.38
C ASP A 55 -3.40 -6.23 9.76
N GLY A 56 -3.87 -7.43 9.43
CA GLY A 56 -5.24 -7.86 9.71
C GLY A 56 -6.30 -7.35 8.75
N GLN A 57 -5.96 -6.43 7.86
CA GLN A 57 -6.88 -5.89 6.85
C GLN A 57 -6.87 -6.79 5.62
N VAL A 58 -8.05 -7.24 5.20
CA VAL A 58 -8.19 -8.09 4.01
C VAL A 58 -8.19 -7.24 2.75
N PHE A 59 -7.45 -7.69 1.75
CA PHE A 59 -7.41 -7.13 0.40
C PHE A 59 -7.65 -8.23 -0.61
N MET A 60 -8.26 -7.88 -1.72
CA MET A 60 -8.39 -8.75 -2.88
C MET A 60 -7.64 -8.14 -4.07
N ALA A 61 -7.17 -8.98 -4.95
CA ALA A 61 -6.45 -8.55 -6.16
C ALA A 61 -6.87 -9.41 -7.35
N LEU A 62 -6.84 -8.82 -8.53
CA LEU A 62 -7.00 -9.57 -9.77
C LEU A 62 -6.02 -9.06 -10.83
N ASN A 63 -5.77 -9.90 -11.81
CA ASN A 63 -5.09 -9.50 -13.04
C ASN A 63 -6.14 -9.27 -14.12
N GLY A 64 -6.50 -8.00 -14.33
CA GLY A 64 -7.56 -7.63 -15.24
C GLY A 64 -7.11 -7.12 -16.60
N GLY A 65 -5.81 -6.85 -16.77
CA GLY A 65 -5.27 -6.29 -17.99
C GLY A 65 -4.96 -4.80 -17.89
N PRO A 66 -4.59 -4.15 -19.01
CA PRO A 66 -4.08 -2.78 -19.00
C PRO A 66 -5.15 -1.68 -19.04
N GLU A 67 -6.44 -2.02 -19.01
CA GLU A 67 -7.51 -1.03 -19.18
C GLU A 67 -7.58 0.01 -18.06
N PHE A 68 -7.20 -0.36 -16.84
CA PHE A 68 -7.25 0.54 -15.69
C PHE A 68 -5.90 0.62 -14.99
N THR A 69 -5.59 1.81 -14.48
CA THR A 69 -4.41 2.07 -13.66
C THR A 69 -4.81 2.76 -12.37
N PHE A 70 -3.98 2.63 -11.35
CA PHE A 70 -4.25 3.27 -10.07
C PHE A 70 -4.07 4.79 -10.16
N SER A 71 -4.79 5.49 -9.29
CA SER A 71 -4.78 6.95 -9.20
C SER A 71 -4.61 7.34 -7.73
N PRO A 72 -3.92 8.46 -7.43
CA PRO A 72 -3.82 8.96 -6.06
C PRO A 72 -5.14 9.46 -5.47
N ALA A 73 -6.23 9.46 -6.25
CA ALA A 73 -7.56 9.74 -5.73
C ALA A 73 -8.00 8.67 -4.70
N LEU A 74 -7.42 7.48 -4.76
CA LEU A 74 -7.54 6.45 -3.73
C LEU A 74 -6.16 6.14 -3.18
N SER A 75 -6.01 6.19 -1.86
CA SER A 75 -4.76 5.85 -1.20
C SER A 75 -5.00 4.95 0.00
N LEU A 76 -3.99 4.19 0.36
CA LEU A 76 -4.01 3.34 1.54
C LEU A 76 -3.24 4.06 2.65
N PHE A 77 -3.94 4.39 3.72
CA PHE A 77 -3.40 5.16 4.82
C PHE A 77 -2.93 4.22 5.92
N VAL A 78 -1.65 4.30 6.29
CA VAL A 78 -1.07 3.46 7.34
C VAL A 78 -0.64 4.32 8.51
N ASN A 79 -1.24 4.07 9.68
CA ASN A 79 -0.83 4.69 10.93
C ASN A 79 0.37 3.94 11.50
N CYS A 80 1.49 4.63 11.68
CA CYS A 80 2.70 4.04 12.25
C CYS A 80 2.88 4.51 13.69
N GLU A 81 3.19 3.59 14.58
CA GLU A 81 3.39 3.88 16.01
C GLU A 81 4.81 4.36 16.29
N THR A 82 5.80 3.90 15.51
CA THR A 82 7.22 4.19 15.74
C THR A 82 7.90 4.67 14.47
N GLN A 83 9.04 5.35 14.63
CA GLN A 83 9.90 5.74 13.51
C GLN A 83 10.44 4.52 12.76
N GLU A 84 10.75 3.45 13.49
CA GLU A 84 11.22 2.19 12.90
C GLU A 84 10.18 1.59 11.96
N GLU A 85 8.91 1.62 12.35
CA GLU A 85 7.80 1.15 11.51
C GLU A 85 7.67 2.00 10.25
N VAL A 86 7.78 3.32 10.38
CA VAL A 86 7.80 4.24 9.23
C VAL A 86 8.91 3.87 8.26
N ASP A 87 10.12 3.70 8.77
CA ASP A 87 11.30 3.38 7.95
C ASP A 87 11.12 2.03 7.23
N GLU A 88 10.58 1.05 7.91
CA GLU A 88 10.29 -0.27 7.35
C GLU A 88 9.25 -0.19 6.22
N LEU A 89 8.14 0.51 6.47
CA LEU A 89 7.06 0.63 5.48
C LEU A 89 7.43 1.55 4.32
N TRP A 90 8.41 2.42 4.51
CA TRP A 90 8.91 3.28 3.44
C TRP A 90 9.56 2.47 2.31
N LYS A 91 9.87 1.21 2.54
CA LYS A 91 10.32 0.27 1.50
C LYS A 91 9.28 0.06 0.39
N LEU A 92 8.00 0.37 0.66
CA LEU A 92 6.96 0.37 -0.38
C LEU A 92 7.29 1.32 -1.54
N SER A 93 8.13 2.32 -1.31
CA SER A 93 8.55 3.26 -2.36
C SER A 93 9.64 2.73 -3.29
N GLU A 94 10.22 1.55 -3.00
CA GLU A 94 11.26 0.95 -3.85
C GLU A 94 10.72 0.64 -5.24
N GLY A 95 11.41 1.18 -6.27
CA GLY A 95 10.97 1.05 -7.66
C GLY A 95 9.78 1.94 -8.02
N GLY A 96 9.27 2.70 -7.08
CA GLY A 96 8.18 3.65 -7.25
C GLY A 96 8.66 5.09 -7.07
N GLU A 97 7.85 5.90 -6.39
CA GLU A 97 8.09 7.32 -6.24
C GLU A 97 7.82 7.79 -4.81
N LYS A 98 8.81 8.44 -4.20
CA LYS A 98 8.64 9.11 -2.91
C LYS A 98 7.98 10.47 -3.16
N GLN A 99 6.95 10.77 -2.37
CA GLN A 99 6.19 12.01 -2.49
C GLN A 99 6.23 12.77 -1.17
N ARG A 100 5.45 13.85 -1.07
CA ARG A 100 5.45 14.73 0.10
C ARG A 100 4.58 14.20 1.23
N CYS A 101 4.94 14.55 2.45
CA CYS A 101 4.10 14.34 3.66
C CYS A 101 3.70 12.89 3.89
N GLY A 102 4.64 11.96 3.72
CA GLY A 102 4.39 10.55 3.96
C GLY A 102 3.70 9.84 2.82
N TRP A 103 3.37 10.54 1.75
CA TRP A 103 2.84 9.93 0.55
C TRP A 103 3.94 9.25 -0.24
N LEU A 104 3.61 8.13 -0.84
CA LEU A 104 4.43 7.45 -1.82
C LEU A 104 3.55 6.76 -2.85
N LYS A 105 4.11 6.49 -4.01
CA LYS A 105 3.51 5.67 -5.04
C LYS A 105 4.40 4.45 -5.21
N ASP A 106 3.85 3.26 -5.06
CA ASP A 106 4.66 2.06 -5.21
C ASP A 106 4.93 1.75 -6.70
N LYS A 107 5.76 0.74 -6.95
CA LYS A 107 6.15 0.38 -8.32
C LYS A 107 4.99 -0.15 -9.17
N TYR A 108 3.85 -0.45 -8.56
CA TYR A 108 2.64 -0.88 -9.26
C TYR A 108 1.63 0.25 -9.47
N GLY A 109 1.94 1.45 -8.97
CA GLY A 109 1.11 2.63 -9.10
C GLY A 109 0.14 2.88 -7.95
N VAL A 110 0.12 2.02 -6.93
CA VAL A 110 -0.74 2.20 -5.75
C VAL A 110 -0.18 3.31 -4.87
N SER A 111 -1.04 4.22 -4.45
CA SER A 111 -0.68 5.33 -3.57
C SER A 111 -0.85 4.95 -2.11
N TRP A 112 0.16 5.24 -1.30
CA TRP A 112 0.21 4.98 0.13
C TRP A 112 0.50 6.25 0.89
N GLN A 113 -0.05 6.35 2.09
CA GLN A 113 0.30 7.38 3.06
C GLN A 113 0.87 6.67 4.29
N ILE A 114 2.15 6.89 4.57
CA ILE A 114 2.83 6.29 5.72
C ILE A 114 2.99 7.39 6.76
N ILE A 115 2.13 7.39 7.76
CA ILE A 115 1.96 8.53 8.67
C ILE A 115 2.22 8.10 10.11
N PRO A 116 3.12 8.80 10.83
CA PRO A 116 3.25 8.60 12.27
C PRO A 116 1.94 8.93 12.99
N TYR A 117 1.53 8.10 13.93
CA TYR A 117 0.31 8.28 14.71
C TYR A 117 0.22 9.67 15.37
N VAL A 118 1.34 10.18 15.87
CA VAL A 118 1.42 11.50 16.51
C VAL A 118 1.00 12.61 15.54
N LEU A 119 1.38 12.49 14.26
CA LEU A 119 1.01 13.48 13.24
C LEU A 119 -0.49 13.46 12.98
N GLY A 120 -1.09 12.27 12.96
CA GLY A 120 -2.54 12.11 12.79
C GLY A 120 -3.34 12.78 13.89
N GLU A 121 -2.90 12.66 15.14
CA GLU A 121 -3.52 13.34 16.28
C GLU A 121 -3.40 14.87 16.17
N MET A 122 -2.25 15.37 15.75
CA MET A 122 -2.01 16.80 15.58
C MET A 122 -2.91 17.43 14.52
N LEU A 123 -3.29 16.68 13.49
CA LEU A 123 -4.16 17.17 12.42
C LEU A 123 -5.60 17.41 12.87
N GLN A 124 -6.02 16.86 14.00
CA GLN A 124 -7.36 17.05 14.56
C GLN A 124 -7.48 18.34 15.35
N ASP A 125 -6.37 18.94 15.76
CA ASP A 125 -6.33 20.20 16.49
C ASP A 125 -6.14 21.36 15.51
N GLN A 126 -7.05 22.34 15.52
CA GLN A 126 -6.99 23.49 14.60
C GLN A 126 -5.74 24.35 14.82
N ASP A 127 -5.32 24.51 16.06
CA ASP A 127 -4.14 25.30 16.40
C ASP A 127 -2.84 24.57 16.06
N ALA A 128 -2.88 23.26 16.03
CA ALA A 128 -1.74 22.43 15.67
C ALA A 128 -1.55 22.22 14.16
N ARG A 129 -2.49 22.65 13.32
CA ARG A 129 -2.40 22.45 11.86
C ARG A 129 -1.14 23.04 11.24
N ILE A 130 -0.77 24.25 11.65
CA ILE A 130 0.43 24.93 11.13
C ILE A 130 1.68 24.20 11.59
N GLU A 131 1.70 23.78 12.85
CA GLU A 131 2.80 22.98 13.40
C GLU A 131 2.86 21.60 12.75
N SER A 132 1.72 20.98 12.47
CA SER A 132 1.64 19.68 11.76
C SER A 132 2.29 19.74 10.38
N TRP A 133 2.06 20.82 9.64
CA TRP A 133 2.69 21.03 8.34
C TRP A 133 4.20 21.16 8.45
N ARG A 134 4.68 21.90 9.46
CA ARG A 134 6.12 22.03 9.72
C ARG A 134 6.73 20.69 10.13
N GLN A 135 6.04 19.93 10.97
CA GLN A 135 6.48 18.58 11.36
C GLN A 135 6.50 17.63 10.17
N CYS A 136 5.50 17.70 9.32
CA CYS A 136 5.44 16.93 8.08
C CYS A 136 6.65 17.21 7.19
N LEU A 137 7.01 18.47 7.02
CA LEU A 137 8.19 18.87 6.23
C LEU A 137 9.50 18.38 6.86
N LYS A 138 9.64 18.45 8.18
CA LYS A 138 10.79 17.91 8.90
C LYS A 138 10.89 16.39 8.74
N TRP A 139 9.77 15.72 8.83
CA TRP A 139 9.68 14.26 8.74
C TRP A 139 10.07 13.75 7.36
N ILE A 140 9.66 14.46 6.30
CA ILE A 140 10.11 14.16 4.93
C ILE A 140 11.63 14.27 4.83
N LYS A 141 12.21 15.30 5.42
CA LYS A 141 13.68 15.48 5.42
C LYS A 141 14.38 14.34 6.14
N LEU A 142 13.80 13.81 7.21
CA LEU A 142 14.33 12.65 7.93
C LEU A 142 14.21 11.37 7.10
N SER A 143 13.09 11.19 6.42
CA SER A 143 12.86 10.03 5.54
C SER A 143 13.76 10.04 4.30
N LEU A 144 14.14 11.23 3.82
CA LEU A 144 15.03 11.37 2.67
C LEU A 144 16.50 11.15 3.02
N LYS A 145 16.86 11.06 4.30
CA LYS A 145 18.23 10.76 4.76
C LYS A 145 18.51 9.27 4.84
N ILE A 146 17.51 8.46 4.65
CA ILE A 146 17.60 7.02 4.59
C ILE A 146 17.66 6.63 3.12
#